data_340125c553967d72cb63aabea0894e08
#
_entry.id   340125c553967d72cb63aabea0894e08
#
_cell.length_a   1.000
_cell.length_b   1.000
_cell.length_c   1.000
_cell.angle_alpha   90.00
_cell.angle_beta   90.00
_cell.angle_gamma   90.00
#
_symmetry.space_group_name_H-M   'P 1'
#
loop_
_entity.id
_entity.type
_entity.pdbx_description
1 polymer ?
#
loop_
_entity_poly.entity_id
_entity_poly.type
_entity_poly.pdbx_seq_one_letter_code
_entity_poly.pdbx_strand_id
1 'polypeptide(L)'
;MNQKSIVVFASGDLGAKLLHYVVKSGYKVKAVLTNKHSTAIIDFTKKIKLPIFIGNPNSDTGIGFIKNFNSEIMLSVNYIFLVKTNIFGSFDFPINIHGSLLPKYRGRTPHIWAIINNEKETGITSHFINEGCDEGDIIFQKNCPYWCF
;
A
#
# COMPACT_ATOMS: atom_id res chain seq x y z
N MET A 1 -9.98 -23.38 4.47
CA MET A 1 -9.51 -22.51 3.35
C MET A 1 -8.11 -22.04 3.68
N ASN A 2 -7.13 -22.24 2.78
CA ASN A 2 -5.79 -21.69 2.99
C ASN A 2 -5.86 -20.17 2.95
N GLN A 3 -5.43 -19.50 4.03
CA GLN A 3 -5.37 -18.04 4.10
C GLN A 3 -4.35 -17.52 3.08
N LYS A 4 -4.79 -16.60 2.19
CA LYS A 4 -3.90 -15.96 1.21
C LYS A 4 -2.80 -15.17 1.92
N SER A 5 -1.61 -15.21 1.35
CA SER A 5 -0.46 -14.50 1.89
C SER A 5 -0.32 -13.12 1.26
N ILE A 6 0.26 -12.18 2.02
CA ILE A 6 0.35 -10.76 1.66
C ILE A 6 1.81 -10.31 1.71
N VAL A 7 2.24 -9.56 0.69
CA VAL A 7 3.42 -8.68 0.74
C VAL A 7 2.92 -7.23 0.83
N VAL A 8 3.38 -6.50 1.85
CA VAL A 8 2.94 -5.13 2.13
C VAL A 8 3.95 -4.13 1.59
N PHE A 9 3.47 -3.17 0.80
CA PHE A 9 4.21 -2.01 0.29
C PHE A 9 3.69 -0.77 1.01
N ALA A 10 4.46 -0.21 1.94
CA ALA A 10 3.94 0.83 2.82
C ALA A 10 4.99 1.90 3.15
N SER A 11 4.53 3.13 3.36
CA SER A 11 5.39 4.24 3.78
C SER A 11 4.70 5.13 4.81
N GLY A 12 5.52 5.75 5.69
CA GLY A 12 5.08 6.71 6.69
C GLY A 12 4.15 6.14 7.76
N ASP A 13 3.51 7.03 8.51
CA ASP A 13 2.70 6.65 9.68
C ASP A 13 1.42 5.90 9.30
N LEU A 14 0.76 6.31 8.21
CA LEU A 14 -0.42 5.59 7.72
C LEU A 14 -0.07 4.16 7.32
N GLY A 15 1.05 3.98 6.61
CA GLY A 15 1.56 2.67 6.26
C GLY A 15 1.89 1.82 7.48
N ALA A 16 2.48 2.42 8.52
CA ALA A 16 2.77 1.73 9.78
C ALA A 16 1.48 1.28 10.49
N LYS A 17 0.48 2.15 10.59
CA LYS A 17 -0.81 1.82 11.19
C LYS A 17 -1.51 0.67 10.47
N LEU A 18 -1.53 0.71 9.12
CA LEU A 18 -2.10 -0.38 8.34
C LEU A 18 -1.34 -1.70 8.55
N LEU A 19 -0.01 -1.67 8.49
CA LEU A 19 0.80 -2.87 8.72
C LEU A 19 0.52 -3.49 10.10
N HIS A 20 0.47 -2.67 11.15
CA HIS A 20 0.10 -3.11 12.49
C HIS A 20 -1.29 -3.78 12.51
N TYR A 21 -2.27 -3.16 11.86
CA TYR A 21 -3.63 -3.70 11.79
C TYR A 21 -3.66 -5.04 11.08
N VAL A 22 -3.03 -5.16 9.92
CA VAL A 22 -3.01 -6.39 9.11
C VAL A 22 -2.36 -7.54 9.89
N VAL A 23 -1.22 -7.29 10.54
CA VAL A 23 -0.53 -8.30 11.36
C VAL A 23 -1.36 -8.68 12.59
N LYS A 24 -1.91 -7.70 13.32
CA LYS A 24 -2.74 -7.94 14.52
C LYS A 24 -4.03 -8.70 14.20
N SER A 25 -4.59 -8.50 13.02
CA SER A 25 -5.79 -9.20 12.55
C SER A 25 -5.50 -10.63 12.09
N GLY A 26 -4.27 -11.12 12.24
CA GLY A 26 -3.90 -12.50 11.95
C GLY A 26 -3.67 -12.79 10.46
N TYR A 27 -3.61 -11.77 9.59
CA TYR A 27 -3.29 -11.99 8.18
C TYR A 27 -1.84 -12.46 8.01
N LYS A 28 -1.63 -13.37 7.04
CA LYS A 28 -0.32 -13.95 6.74
C LYS A 28 0.56 -12.98 5.94
N VAL A 29 1.21 -12.03 6.64
CA VAL A 29 2.19 -11.12 6.03
C VAL A 29 3.52 -11.84 5.87
N LYS A 30 4.05 -11.94 4.66
CA LYS A 30 5.32 -12.61 4.35
C LYS A 30 6.51 -11.67 4.32
N ALA A 31 6.31 -10.44 3.84
CA ALA A 31 7.36 -9.44 3.73
C ALA A 31 6.79 -8.03 3.67
N VAL A 32 7.64 -7.03 3.91
CA VAL A 32 7.32 -5.61 3.79
C VAL A 32 8.36 -4.90 2.92
N LEU A 33 7.90 -4.01 2.04
CA LEU A 33 8.75 -3.08 1.31
C LEU A 33 8.45 -1.66 1.77
N THR A 34 9.49 -0.88 2.05
CA THR A 34 9.38 0.48 2.55
C THR A 34 10.55 1.37 2.12
N ASN A 35 10.53 2.63 2.52
CA ASN A 35 11.63 3.57 2.34
C ASN A 35 12.38 3.83 3.65
N LYS A 36 13.57 4.42 3.54
CA LYS A 36 14.45 4.69 4.68
C LYS A 36 13.91 5.64 5.75
N HIS A 37 12.90 6.44 5.41
CA HIS A 37 12.30 7.41 6.33
C HIS A 37 11.10 6.85 7.12
N SER A 38 10.65 5.65 6.81
CA SER A 38 9.52 4.98 7.47
C SER A 38 9.98 4.21 8.72
N THR A 39 10.57 4.92 9.69
CA THR A 39 11.19 4.33 10.88
C THR A 39 10.24 3.46 11.69
N ALA A 40 8.98 3.88 11.86
CA ALA A 40 7.97 3.09 12.57
C ALA A 40 7.71 1.72 11.93
N ILE A 41 7.73 1.62 10.59
CA ILE A 41 7.60 0.36 9.85
C ILE A 41 8.85 -0.50 10.08
N ILE A 42 10.05 0.12 9.97
CA ILE A 42 11.33 -0.55 10.11
C ILE A 42 11.46 -1.16 11.52
N ASP A 43 11.15 -0.39 12.56
CA ASP A 43 11.27 -0.83 13.94
C ASP A 43 10.26 -1.94 14.27
N PHE A 44 9.03 -1.79 13.79
CA PHE A 44 8.01 -2.81 13.97
C PHE A 44 8.38 -4.14 13.32
N THR A 45 8.81 -4.12 12.05
CA THR A 45 9.20 -5.33 11.32
C THR A 45 10.40 -6.03 11.96
N LYS A 46 11.39 -5.27 12.45
CA LYS A 46 12.51 -5.81 13.23
C LYS A 46 12.05 -6.51 14.51
N LYS A 47 11.15 -5.86 15.27
CA LYS A 47 10.62 -6.40 16.53
C LYS A 47 9.92 -7.75 16.33
N ILE A 48 9.16 -7.92 15.25
CA ILE A 48 8.43 -9.16 14.98
C ILE A 48 9.18 -10.11 14.03
N LYS A 49 10.43 -9.78 13.68
CA LYS A 49 11.29 -10.55 12.75
C LYS A 49 10.65 -10.80 11.37
N LEU A 50 9.89 -9.83 10.88
CA LEU A 50 9.28 -9.89 9.55
C LEU A 50 10.30 -9.44 8.50
N PRO A 51 10.48 -10.20 7.39
CA PRO A 51 11.36 -9.81 6.30
C PRO A 51 11.02 -8.43 5.76
N ILE A 52 12.05 -7.58 5.57
CA ILE A 52 11.87 -6.20 5.11
C ILE A 52 12.90 -5.84 4.04
N PHE A 53 12.44 -5.12 3.01
CA PHE A 53 13.29 -4.45 2.03
C PHE A 53 13.13 -2.92 2.16
N ILE A 54 14.26 -2.22 2.25
CA ILE A 54 14.28 -0.77 2.40
C ILE A 54 14.93 -0.17 1.16
N GLY A 55 14.12 0.41 0.26
CA GLY A 55 14.63 0.99 -0.98
C GLY A 55 13.64 0.98 -2.13
N ASN A 56 14.17 1.23 -3.34
CA ASN A 56 13.38 1.20 -4.56
C ASN A 56 13.03 -0.25 -4.94
N PRO A 57 11.76 -0.64 -5.01
CA PRO A 57 11.35 -2.01 -5.34
C PRO A 57 11.75 -2.42 -6.76
N ASN A 58 11.92 -1.44 -7.66
CA ASN A 58 12.26 -1.69 -9.07
C ASN A 58 13.77 -1.88 -9.31
N SER A 59 14.61 -1.84 -8.27
CA SER A 59 16.01 -2.23 -8.36
C SER A 59 16.17 -3.75 -8.48
N ASP A 60 17.28 -4.22 -9.03
CA ASP A 60 17.55 -5.66 -9.15
C ASP A 60 17.48 -6.36 -7.79
N THR A 61 17.99 -5.70 -6.74
CA THR A 61 17.91 -6.21 -5.36
C THR A 61 16.49 -6.22 -4.82
N GLY A 62 15.65 -5.22 -5.14
CA GLY A 62 14.25 -5.18 -4.77
C GLY A 62 13.42 -6.26 -5.46
N ILE A 63 13.61 -6.42 -6.76
CA ILE A 63 12.98 -7.49 -7.55
C ILE A 63 13.42 -8.86 -7.04
N GLY A 64 14.73 -9.05 -6.77
CA GLY A 64 15.26 -10.27 -6.20
C GLY A 64 14.66 -10.61 -4.83
N PHE A 65 14.49 -9.59 -3.98
CA PHE A 65 13.85 -9.75 -2.66
C PHE A 65 12.41 -10.23 -2.81
N ILE A 66 11.61 -9.60 -3.68
CA ILE A 66 10.19 -9.95 -3.88
C ILE A 66 10.03 -11.39 -4.36
N LYS A 67 10.89 -11.84 -5.27
CA LYS A 67 10.86 -13.21 -5.84
C LYS A 67 11.04 -14.32 -4.80
N ASN A 68 11.61 -14.02 -3.63
CA ASN A 68 11.73 -15.00 -2.54
C ASN A 68 10.39 -15.30 -1.83
N PHE A 69 9.35 -14.50 -2.12
CA PHE A 69 8.06 -14.65 -1.47
C PHE A 69 6.99 -14.96 -2.51
N ASN A 70 6.62 -16.22 -2.61
CA ASN A 70 5.41 -16.60 -3.36
C ASN A 70 4.19 -16.13 -2.55
N SER A 71 3.56 -15.05 -2.98
CA SER A 71 2.44 -14.41 -2.29
C SER A 71 1.36 -14.01 -3.30
N GLU A 72 0.10 -14.22 -2.94
CA GLU A 72 -1.03 -13.93 -3.81
C GLU A 72 -1.40 -12.46 -3.82
N ILE A 73 -1.21 -11.76 -2.69
CA ILE A 73 -1.65 -10.38 -2.53
C ILE A 73 -0.45 -9.44 -2.41
N MET A 74 -0.43 -8.41 -3.24
CA MET A 74 0.32 -7.19 -3.02
C MET A 74 -0.61 -6.15 -2.41
N LEU A 75 -0.32 -5.66 -1.22
CA LEU A 75 -1.09 -4.59 -0.58
C LEU A 75 -0.24 -3.32 -0.46
N SER A 76 -0.62 -2.29 -1.20
CA SER A 76 0.05 -0.99 -1.21
C SER A 76 -0.76 0.05 -0.44
N VAL A 77 -0.08 0.84 0.41
CA VAL A 77 -0.69 1.99 1.09
C VAL A 77 0.34 3.08 1.33
N ASN A 78 0.00 4.29 0.89
CA ASN A 78 0.87 5.46 1.02
C ASN A 78 2.34 5.19 0.58
N TYR A 79 2.54 4.25 -0.36
CA TYR A 79 3.86 3.84 -0.81
C TYR A 79 4.44 4.87 -1.77
N ILE A 80 5.67 5.31 -1.51
CA ILE A 80 6.25 6.45 -2.23
C ILE A 80 6.83 6.11 -3.61
N PHE A 81 7.07 4.83 -3.88
CA PHE A 81 7.63 4.39 -5.16
C PHE A 81 6.52 3.92 -6.09
N LEU A 82 6.63 4.29 -7.36
CA LEU A 82 5.83 3.66 -8.41
C LEU A 82 6.31 2.22 -8.59
N VAL A 83 5.38 1.27 -8.58
CA VAL A 83 5.68 -0.15 -8.76
C VAL A 83 5.44 -0.52 -10.21
N LYS A 84 6.44 -1.11 -10.88
CA LYS A 84 6.36 -1.48 -12.30
C LYS A 84 5.63 -2.80 -12.51
N THR A 85 5.16 -3.01 -13.75
CA THR A 85 4.39 -4.19 -14.19
C THR A 85 5.06 -5.52 -13.87
N ASN A 86 6.38 -5.61 -14.01
CA ASN A 86 7.15 -6.82 -13.70
C ASN A 86 7.11 -7.21 -12.21
N ILE A 87 6.69 -6.29 -11.34
CA ILE A 87 6.48 -6.55 -9.91
C ILE A 87 5.00 -6.82 -9.63
N PHE A 88 4.12 -5.84 -9.90
CA PHE A 88 2.71 -6.03 -9.54
C PHE A 88 2.05 -7.16 -10.34
N GLY A 89 2.49 -7.42 -11.58
CA GLY A 89 2.02 -8.55 -12.38
C GLY A 89 2.43 -9.93 -11.88
N SER A 90 3.30 -10.01 -10.87
CA SER A 90 3.64 -11.28 -10.20
C SER A 90 2.69 -11.66 -9.06
N PHE A 91 1.69 -10.83 -8.77
CA PHE A 91 0.68 -11.07 -7.75
C PHE A 91 -0.69 -11.28 -8.39
N ASP A 92 -1.48 -12.20 -7.85
CA ASP A 92 -2.86 -12.44 -8.30
C ASP A 92 -3.76 -11.21 -8.00
N PHE A 93 -3.48 -10.54 -6.87
CA PHE A 93 -4.26 -9.40 -6.37
C PHE A 93 -3.34 -8.24 -6.00
N PRO A 94 -2.87 -7.43 -6.96
CA PRO A 94 -2.14 -6.20 -6.68
C PRO A 94 -3.12 -5.08 -6.32
N ILE A 95 -3.24 -4.76 -5.03
CA ILE A 95 -4.23 -3.84 -4.49
C ILE A 95 -3.53 -2.60 -3.93
N ASN A 96 -4.05 -1.41 -4.23
CA ASN A 96 -3.68 -0.15 -3.59
C ASN A 96 -4.83 0.42 -2.78
N ILE A 97 -4.50 1.03 -1.63
CA ILE A 97 -5.43 1.84 -0.84
C ILE A 97 -5.08 3.30 -1.06
N HIS A 98 -5.98 4.02 -1.71
CA HIS A 98 -5.83 5.41 -2.10
C HIS A 98 -6.70 6.32 -1.23
N GLY A 99 -6.18 7.49 -0.84
CA GLY A 99 -6.81 8.42 0.11
C GLY A 99 -7.76 9.42 -0.53
N SER A 100 -8.55 9.01 -1.53
CA SER A 100 -9.64 9.81 -2.11
C SER A 100 -10.77 8.91 -2.61
N LEU A 101 -11.86 9.53 -3.02
CA LEU A 101 -12.93 8.89 -3.77
C LEU A 101 -12.57 8.91 -5.26
N LEU A 102 -11.87 7.88 -5.74
CA LEU A 102 -11.51 7.77 -7.15
C LEU A 102 -12.78 7.82 -8.05
N PRO A 103 -12.70 8.42 -9.23
CA PRO A 103 -11.50 8.89 -9.95
C PRO A 103 -10.99 10.29 -9.54
N LYS A 104 -11.59 10.95 -8.55
CA LYS A 104 -11.13 12.25 -8.07
C LYS A 104 -9.77 12.11 -7.37
N TYR A 105 -8.87 13.08 -7.60
CA TYR A 105 -7.60 13.22 -6.88
C TYR A 105 -6.68 12.00 -6.99
N ARG A 106 -6.53 11.44 -8.20
CA ARG A 106 -5.49 10.46 -8.51
C ARG A 106 -4.11 11.03 -8.21
N GLY A 107 -3.15 10.17 -7.91
CA GLY A 107 -1.78 10.55 -7.66
C GLY A 107 -1.49 10.91 -6.20
N ARG A 108 -0.51 11.80 -5.99
CA ARG A 108 0.04 12.09 -4.66
C ARG A 108 -0.83 13.04 -3.85
N THR A 109 -0.82 12.84 -2.54
CA THR A 109 -1.44 13.75 -1.55
C THR A 109 -2.90 14.11 -1.81
N PRO A 110 -3.77 13.14 -2.12
CA PRO A 110 -5.16 13.40 -2.50
C PRO A 110 -5.95 14.20 -1.47
N HIS A 111 -5.67 13.98 -0.17
CA HIS A 111 -6.28 14.71 0.94
C HIS A 111 -5.95 16.21 0.92
N ILE A 112 -4.73 16.61 0.51
CA ILE A 112 -4.35 18.02 0.40
C ILE A 112 -5.16 18.69 -0.73
N TRP A 113 -5.31 18.02 -1.86
CA TRP A 113 -6.11 18.53 -2.97
C TRP A 113 -7.59 18.66 -2.63
N ALA A 114 -8.13 17.73 -1.85
CA ALA A 114 -9.50 17.83 -1.36
C ALA A 114 -9.69 19.07 -0.46
N ILE A 115 -8.70 19.40 0.41
CA ILE A 115 -8.71 20.62 1.23
C ILE A 115 -8.66 21.87 0.35
N ILE A 116 -7.69 21.95 -0.56
CA ILE A 116 -7.51 23.11 -1.44
C ILE A 116 -8.77 23.40 -2.24
N ASN A 117 -9.46 22.35 -2.71
CA ASN A 117 -10.69 22.47 -3.47
C ASN A 117 -11.96 22.62 -2.59
N ASN A 118 -11.79 22.78 -1.27
CA ASN A 118 -12.89 22.95 -0.33
C ASN A 118 -13.98 21.88 -0.44
N GLU A 119 -13.55 20.61 -0.65
CA GLU A 119 -14.49 19.48 -0.68
C GLU A 119 -15.12 19.30 0.71
N LYS A 120 -16.38 18.97 0.74
CA LYS A 120 -17.09 18.72 2.02
C LYS A 120 -16.90 17.32 2.56
N GLU A 121 -16.52 16.41 1.67
CA GLU A 121 -16.24 15.01 1.99
C GLU A 121 -15.04 14.52 1.17
N THR A 122 -14.37 13.52 1.69
CA THR A 122 -13.36 12.75 1.00
C THR A 122 -13.56 11.27 1.30
N GLY A 123 -12.61 10.43 1.04
CA GLY A 123 -12.75 9.01 1.37
C GLY A 123 -11.51 8.21 1.07
N ILE A 124 -11.71 6.92 1.09
CA ILE A 124 -10.71 5.94 0.71
C ILE A 124 -11.26 5.06 -0.40
N THR A 125 -10.38 4.66 -1.30
CA THR A 125 -10.66 3.70 -2.36
C THR A 125 -9.63 2.58 -2.32
N SER A 126 -10.07 1.33 -2.25
CA SER A 126 -9.23 0.20 -2.61
C SER A 126 -9.49 -0.15 -4.08
N HIS A 127 -8.43 -0.31 -4.86
CA HIS A 127 -8.50 -0.58 -6.28
C HIS A 127 -7.35 -1.51 -6.70
N PHE A 128 -7.49 -2.17 -7.84
CA PHE A 128 -6.40 -2.91 -8.45
C PHE A 128 -5.33 -1.97 -9.01
N ILE A 129 -4.08 -2.37 -8.89
CA ILE A 129 -2.96 -1.65 -9.52
C ILE A 129 -2.87 -2.09 -10.99
N ASN A 130 -2.74 -1.10 -11.87
CA ASN A 130 -2.43 -1.28 -13.29
C ASN A 130 -1.28 -0.35 -13.70
N GLU A 131 -1.03 -0.19 -14.99
CA GLU A 131 0.04 0.66 -15.52
C GLU A 131 -0.24 2.16 -15.35
N GLY A 132 -1.52 2.54 -15.23
CA GLY A 132 -1.92 3.92 -15.00
C GLY A 132 -1.82 4.33 -13.52
N CYS A 133 -1.81 5.63 -13.27
CA CYS A 133 -1.77 6.15 -11.93
C CYS A 133 -3.18 6.16 -11.31
N ASP A 134 -3.42 5.25 -10.37
CA ASP A 134 -4.70 5.09 -9.66
C ASP A 134 -5.91 4.96 -10.61
N GLU A 135 -5.75 4.16 -11.67
CA GLU A 135 -6.76 3.97 -12.74
C GLU A 135 -7.36 2.57 -12.77
N GLY A 136 -6.87 1.66 -11.94
CA GLY A 136 -7.35 0.29 -11.92
C GLY A 136 -8.77 0.18 -11.35
N ASP A 137 -9.39 -0.96 -11.60
CA ASP A 137 -10.77 -1.25 -11.20
C ASP A 137 -10.96 -1.11 -9.69
N ILE A 138 -12.02 -0.38 -9.32
CA ILE A 138 -12.37 -0.12 -7.93
C ILE A 138 -12.94 -1.38 -7.30
N ILE A 139 -12.37 -1.79 -6.17
CA ILE A 139 -12.83 -2.90 -5.36
C ILE A 139 -13.85 -2.43 -4.33
N PHE A 140 -13.52 -1.33 -3.65
CA PHE A 140 -14.36 -0.78 -2.59
C PHE A 140 -14.05 0.70 -2.37
N GLN A 141 -15.08 1.47 -2.05
CA GLN A 141 -14.97 2.87 -1.63
C GLN A 141 -15.74 3.13 -0.36
N LYS A 142 -15.19 4.01 0.47
CA LYS A 142 -15.89 4.54 1.64
C LYS A 142 -15.66 6.03 1.73
N ASN A 143 -16.73 6.81 1.75
CA ASN A 143 -16.66 8.23 2.02
C ASN A 143 -16.49 8.51 3.52
N CYS A 144 -15.83 9.59 3.83
CA CYS A 144 -15.71 10.18 5.16
C CYS A 144 -15.98 11.66 5.06
N PRO A 145 -16.79 12.24 5.94
CA PRO A 145 -16.86 13.69 6.08
C PRO A 145 -15.47 14.24 6.46
N TYR A 146 -15.18 15.46 6.00
CA TYR A 146 -13.85 16.06 6.14
C TYR A 146 -13.33 16.17 7.59
N TRP A 147 -14.23 16.26 8.57
CA TRP A 147 -13.91 16.36 10.00
C TRP A 147 -13.58 15.03 10.69
N CYS A 148 -13.43 13.95 9.91
CA CYS A 148 -12.95 12.65 10.42
C CYS A 148 -11.42 12.45 10.31
N PHE A 149 -10.66 13.47 9.88
CA PHE A 149 -9.20 13.42 9.73
C PHE A 149 -8.49 14.25 10.77
#